data_605b809256af491588d4f9ed86e08edb
#
_entry.id   605b809256af491588d4f9ed86e08edb
#
_cell.length_a   1.000
_cell.length_b   1.000
_cell.length_c   1.000
_cell.angle_alpha   90.00
_cell.angle_beta   90.00
_cell.angle_gamma   90.00
#
_symmetry.space_group_name_H-M   'P 1'
#
loop_
_entity.id
_entity.type
_entity.pdbx_description
1 polymer ?
#
loop_
_entity_poly.entity_id
_entity_poly.type
_entity_poly.pdbx_seq_one_letter_code
_entity_poly.pdbx_strand_id
1 'polypeptide(L)'
;MKNKFGFILVKPQLGENIGACARSMKNFGFSKLYIVDPKISFPNHKAKATSVGAFDIINKAKVFNNVESAINPFNVVISLSARHRDINKKHITLNEFKNIIKRKNLNIGLMFGPEAS
;
A
#
# COMPACT_ATOMS: atom_id res chain seq x y z
N MET A 1 3.48 21.41 -6.31
CA MET A 1 2.49 20.58 -5.63
C MET A 1 3.15 19.36 -5.03
N LYS A 2 2.58 18.88 -3.93
CA LYS A 2 3.15 17.75 -3.22
C LYS A 2 2.91 16.43 -3.97
N ASN A 3 3.84 15.50 -3.79
CA ASN A 3 3.63 14.14 -4.25
C ASN A 3 2.51 13.47 -3.44
N LYS A 4 1.81 12.57 -4.08
CA LYS A 4 0.75 11.79 -3.44
C LYS A 4 1.24 10.37 -3.23
N PHE A 5 0.90 9.81 -2.09
CA PHE A 5 1.31 8.45 -1.74
C PHE A 5 0.10 7.55 -1.56
N GLY A 6 0.21 6.36 -2.08
CA GLY A 6 -0.75 5.30 -1.82
C GLY A 6 -0.02 4.08 -1.27
N PHE A 7 -0.69 3.34 -0.40
CA PHE A 7 -0.14 2.12 0.19
C PHE A 7 -0.82 0.93 -0.46
N ILE A 8 -0.02 -0.04 -0.89
CA ILE A 8 -0.50 -1.22 -1.59
C ILE A 8 -0.10 -2.46 -0.79
N LEU A 9 -1.08 -3.18 -0.27
CA LEU A 9 -0.85 -4.44 0.44
C LEU A 9 -1.17 -5.60 -0.49
N VAL A 10 -0.18 -6.43 -0.79
CA VAL A 10 -0.34 -7.56 -1.71
C VAL A 10 -0.55 -8.83 -0.91
N LYS A 11 -1.66 -9.48 -1.15
CA LYS A 11 -2.04 -10.78 -0.55
C LYS A 11 -1.93 -10.78 0.97
N PRO A 12 -2.53 -9.79 1.65
CA PRO A 12 -2.49 -9.80 3.12
C PRO A 12 -3.25 -11.02 3.65
N GLN A 13 -2.71 -11.64 4.69
CA GLN A 13 -3.26 -12.87 5.26
C GLN A 13 -3.98 -12.63 6.58
N LEU A 14 -3.67 -11.54 7.26
CA LEU A 14 -4.24 -11.25 8.58
C LEU A 14 -4.94 -9.91 8.57
N GLY A 15 -6.18 -9.89 9.04
CA GLY A 15 -6.93 -8.64 9.16
C GLY A 15 -6.25 -7.65 10.11
N GLU A 16 -5.61 -8.17 11.15
CA GLU A 16 -4.88 -7.33 12.12
C GLU A 16 -3.78 -6.52 11.43
N ASN A 17 -3.12 -7.09 10.44
CA ASN A 17 -2.05 -6.40 9.72
C ASN A 17 -2.60 -5.29 8.85
N ILE A 18 -3.78 -5.51 8.26
CA ILE A 18 -4.44 -4.44 7.48
C ILE A 18 -4.82 -3.30 8.40
N GLY A 19 -5.40 -3.61 9.56
CA GLY A 19 -5.78 -2.59 10.54
C GLY A 19 -4.59 -1.82 11.07
N ALA A 20 -3.50 -2.51 11.38
CA ALA A 20 -2.27 -1.87 11.86
C ALA A 20 -1.68 -0.94 10.79
N CYS A 21 -1.72 -1.35 9.54
CA CYS A 21 -1.26 -0.52 8.43
C CYS A 21 -2.10 0.75 8.32
N ALA A 22 -3.42 0.64 8.36
CA ALA A 22 -4.30 1.79 8.27
C ALA A 22 -4.05 2.76 9.43
N ARG A 23 -3.84 2.23 10.62
CA ARG A 23 -3.54 3.04 11.80
C ARG A 23 -2.23 3.81 11.63
N SER A 24 -1.20 3.14 11.14
CA SER A 24 0.09 3.80 10.87
C SER A 24 -0.04 4.88 9.80
N MET A 25 -0.79 4.58 8.74
CA MET A 25 -1.04 5.55 7.69
C MET A 25 -1.70 6.81 8.25
N LYS A 26 -2.71 6.62 9.09
CA LYS A 26 -3.43 7.74 9.69
C LYS A 26 -2.48 8.62 10.51
N ASN A 27 -1.60 7.99 11.29
CA ASN A 27 -0.65 8.71 12.12
C ASN A 27 0.31 9.56 11.30
N PHE A 28 0.63 9.13 10.10
CA PHE A 28 1.56 9.86 9.22
C PHE A 28 0.84 10.69 8.16
N GLY A 29 -0.48 10.77 8.22
CA GLY A 29 -1.23 11.64 7.32
C GLY A 29 -1.54 11.04 5.95
N PHE A 30 -1.41 9.73 5.79
CA PHE A 30 -1.75 9.05 4.55
C PHE A 30 -3.16 8.47 4.63
N SER A 31 -3.82 8.35 3.48
CA SER A 31 -5.22 7.90 3.47
C SER A 31 -5.57 6.91 2.38
N LYS A 32 -4.72 6.70 1.39
CA LYS A 32 -5.05 5.85 0.24
C LYS A 32 -4.48 4.45 0.42
N LEU A 33 -5.37 3.50 0.65
CA LEU A 33 -5.02 2.09 0.86
C LEU A 33 -5.59 1.25 -0.28
N TYR A 34 -4.72 0.45 -0.89
CA TYR A 34 -5.05 -0.47 -1.97
C TYR A 34 -4.71 -1.87 -1.49
N ILE A 35 -5.63 -2.80 -1.71
CA ILE A 35 -5.45 -4.19 -1.27
C ILE A 35 -5.55 -5.08 -2.49
N VAL A 36 -4.56 -5.93 -2.68
CA VAL A 36 -4.48 -6.83 -3.83
C VAL A 36 -4.66 -8.27 -3.37
N ASP A 37 -5.65 -8.93 -3.91
CA ASP A 37 -5.90 -10.37 -3.72
C ASP A 37 -5.74 -10.80 -2.26
N PRO A 38 -6.52 -10.23 -1.35
CA PRO A 38 -6.41 -10.58 0.07
C PRO A 38 -6.75 -12.06 0.28
N LYS A 39 -6.05 -12.71 1.19
CA LYS A 39 -6.28 -14.12 1.53
C LYS A 39 -7.35 -14.29 2.59
N ILE A 40 -7.98 -13.20 2.97
CA ILE A 40 -9.09 -13.14 3.91
C ILE A 40 -10.22 -12.36 3.25
N SER A 41 -11.42 -12.48 3.79
CA SER A 41 -12.52 -11.66 3.30
C SER A 41 -12.29 -10.20 3.65
N PHE A 42 -12.70 -9.32 2.76
CA PHE A 42 -12.60 -7.90 2.99
C PHE A 42 -13.88 -7.21 2.50
N PRO A 43 -14.54 -6.36 3.28
CA PRO A 43 -14.12 -5.84 4.60
C PRO A 43 -14.03 -6.95 5.67
N ASN A 44 -13.14 -6.74 6.62
CA ASN A 44 -12.77 -7.75 7.60
C ASN A 44 -12.93 -7.20 9.02
N HIS A 45 -13.57 -8.00 9.87
CA HIS A 45 -13.86 -7.61 11.24
C HIS A 45 -12.58 -7.27 12.03
N LYS A 46 -11.56 -8.11 11.90
CA LYS A 46 -10.30 -7.88 12.63
C LYS A 46 -9.54 -6.67 12.12
N ALA A 47 -9.62 -6.40 10.81
CA ALA A 47 -9.03 -5.21 10.25
C ALA A 47 -9.67 -3.96 10.85
N LYS A 48 -10.99 -3.95 10.97
CA LYS A 48 -11.70 -2.83 11.59
C LYS A 48 -11.34 -2.68 13.05
N ALA A 49 -11.31 -3.78 13.79
CA ALA A 49 -11.04 -3.74 15.23
C ALA A 49 -9.63 -3.21 15.53
N THR A 50 -8.66 -3.54 14.70
CA THR A 50 -7.27 -3.13 14.93
C THR A 50 -6.91 -1.79 14.31
N SER A 51 -7.80 -1.20 13.54
CA SER A 51 -7.51 0.07 12.86
C SER A 51 -7.60 1.29 13.75
N VAL A 52 -8.13 1.19 14.90
CA VAL A 52 -8.38 2.21 15.93
C VAL A 52 -8.20 3.65 15.45
N GLY A 53 -9.31 4.34 15.20
CA GLY A 53 -9.28 5.72 14.71
C GLY A 53 -8.98 5.87 13.24
N ALA A 54 -8.66 4.78 12.53
CA ALA A 54 -8.37 4.80 11.10
C ALA A 54 -9.44 4.06 10.29
N PHE A 55 -10.64 4.01 10.79
CA PHE A 55 -11.78 3.36 10.17
C PHE A 55 -12.06 3.87 8.77
N ASP A 56 -11.91 5.16 8.58
CA ASP A 56 -12.12 5.81 7.29
C ASP A 56 -11.19 5.25 6.22
N ILE A 57 -9.95 4.94 6.57
CA ILE A 57 -8.98 4.37 5.63
C ILE A 57 -9.43 2.97 5.22
N ILE A 58 -9.85 2.15 6.18
CA ILE A 58 -10.36 0.81 5.91
C ILE A 58 -11.60 0.86 5.02
N ASN A 59 -12.53 1.76 5.33
CA ASN A 59 -13.79 1.84 4.59
C ASN A 59 -13.60 2.34 3.16
N LYS A 60 -12.57 3.12 2.91
CA LYS A 60 -12.28 3.66 1.57
C LYS A 60 -11.26 2.84 0.80
N ALA A 61 -10.72 1.79 1.40
CA ALA A 61 -9.72 0.96 0.74
C ALA A 61 -10.30 0.33 -0.53
N LYS A 62 -9.48 0.27 -1.57
CA LYS A 62 -9.86 -0.35 -2.83
C LYS A 62 -9.23 -1.72 -2.93
N VAL A 63 -10.02 -2.69 -3.38
CA VAL A 63 -9.57 -4.08 -3.49
C VAL A 63 -9.44 -4.45 -4.96
N PHE A 64 -8.34 -5.08 -5.29
CA PHE A 64 -8.03 -5.51 -6.66
C PHE A 64 -7.69 -6.99 -6.69
N ASN A 65 -7.88 -7.61 -7.83
CA ASN A 65 -7.57 -9.04 -8.01
C ASN A 65 -6.11 -9.27 -8.37
N ASN A 66 -5.43 -8.27 -8.90
CA ASN A 66 -4.04 -8.41 -9.32
C ASN A 66 -3.28 -7.11 -9.11
N VAL A 67 -1.95 -7.23 -9.08
CA VAL A 67 -1.07 -6.10 -8.84
C VAL A 67 -1.16 -5.06 -9.95
N GLU A 68 -1.24 -5.52 -11.19
CA GLU A 68 -1.24 -4.63 -12.35
C GLU A 68 -2.36 -3.60 -12.27
N SER A 69 -3.56 -4.04 -11.89
CA SER A 69 -4.70 -3.13 -11.76
C SER A 69 -4.49 -2.13 -10.63
N ALA A 70 -3.91 -2.59 -9.53
CA ALA A 70 -3.71 -1.74 -8.37
C ALA A 70 -2.66 -0.66 -8.60
N ILE A 71 -1.61 -0.97 -9.34
CA ILE A 71 -0.49 -0.03 -9.53
C ILE A 71 -0.71 0.94 -10.70
N ASN A 72 -1.73 0.70 -11.49
CA ASN A 72 -1.96 1.48 -12.70
C ASN A 72 -1.97 3.01 -12.49
N PRO A 73 -2.59 3.55 -11.43
CA PRO A 73 -2.64 5.00 -11.25
C PRO A 73 -1.34 5.63 -10.77
N PHE A 74 -0.33 4.85 -10.45
CA PHE A 74 0.91 5.39 -9.89
C PHE A 74 1.96 5.63 -10.97
N ASN A 75 2.71 6.72 -10.80
CA ASN A 75 3.85 7.03 -11.67
C ASN A 75 5.06 6.16 -11.31
N VAL A 76 5.22 5.90 -10.02
CA VAL A 76 6.33 5.11 -9.48
C VAL A 76 5.77 4.19 -8.42
N VAL A 77 6.24 2.95 -8.41
CA VAL A 77 5.91 2.00 -7.36
C VAL A 77 7.20 1.53 -6.71
N ILE A 78 7.27 1.69 -5.41
CA ILE A 78 8.42 1.27 -4.61
C ILE A 78 8.01 0.03 -3.84
N SER A 79 8.68 -1.07 -4.10
CA SER A 79 8.43 -2.31 -3.38
C SER A 79 9.29 -2.36 -2.13
N LEU A 80 8.63 -2.56 -1.00
CA LEU A 80 9.29 -2.64 0.30
C LEU A 80 9.34 -4.06 0.84
N SER A 81 9.07 -5.03 -0.03
CA SER A 81 9.17 -6.43 0.32
C SER A 81 10.62 -6.86 0.40
N ALA A 82 10.93 -7.76 1.33
CA ALA A 82 12.25 -8.35 1.43
C ALA A 82 12.53 -9.31 0.26
N ARG A 83 11.52 -9.75 -0.45
CA ARG A 83 11.68 -10.66 -1.58
C ARG A 83 11.79 -9.87 -2.87
N HIS A 84 12.69 -10.32 -3.73
CA HIS A 84 12.74 -9.81 -5.09
C HIS A 84 11.51 -10.26 -5.84
N ARG A 85 10.95 -9.34 -6.59
CA ARG A 85 9.83 -9.64 -7.45
C ARG A 85 10.04 -9.02 -8.81
N ASP A 86 9.73 -9.79 -9.81
CA ASP A 86 9.69 -9.27 -11.17
C ASP A 86 8.39 -8.51 -11.33
N ILE A 87 8.46 -7.25 -11.03
CA ILE A 87 7.37 -6.33 -11.24
C ILE A 87 7.76 -5.44 -12.40
N ASN A 88 6.85 -5.25 -13.32
CA ASN A 88 7.13 -4.45 -14.50
C ASN A 88 7.40 -2.99 -14.18
N LYS A 89 6.96 -2.52 -13.03
CA LYS A 89 7.31 -1.18 -12.57
C LYS A 89 8.73 -1.21 -12.02
N LYS A 90 9.40 -0.12 -12.19
CA LYS A 90 10.81 -0.01 -11.88
C LYS A 90 11.08 -0.11 -10.38
N HIS A 91 11.98 -1.01 -10.01
CA HIS A 91 12.57 -1.02 -8.68
C HIS A 91 13.60 0.08 -8.60
N ILE A 92 13.62 0.81 -7.50
CA ILE A 92 14.53 1.93 -7.36
C ILE A 92 15.38 1.80 -6.11
N THR A 93 16.57 2.36 -6.18
CA THR A 93 17.49 2.44 -5.04
C THR A 93 17.07 3.57 -4.11
N LEU A 94 17.67 3.60 -2.93
CA LEU A 94 17.42 4.70 -1.99
C LEU A 94 17.80 6.05 -2.59
N ASN A 95 18.91 6.10 -3.34
CA ASN A 95 19.33 7.35 -3.98
C ASN A 95 18.33 7.80 -5.04
N GLU A 96 17.84 6.85 -5.82
CA GLU A 96 16.80 7.15 -6.81
C GLU A 96 15.53 7.65 -6.13
N PHE A 97 15.17 7.04 -5.00
CA PHE A 97 14.01 7.50 -4.23
C PHE A 97 14.18 8.94 -3.77
N LYS A 98 15.36 9.29 -3.25
CA LYS A 98 15.64 10.67 -2.83
C LYS A 98 15.48 11.64 -3.98
N ASN A 99 15.90 11.26 -5.17
CA ASN A 99 15.75 12.11 -6.34
C ASN A 99 14.28 12.25 -6.76
N ILE A 100 13.53 11.16 -6.66
CA ILE A 100 12.12 11.15 -7.03
C ILE A 100 11.29 12.04 -6.12
N ILE A 101 11.53 12.00 -4.81
CA ILE A 101 10.73 12.80 -3.88
C ILE A 101 11.00 14.29 -4.01
N LYS A 102 12.07 14.68 -4.68
CA LYS A 102 12.32 16.09 -5.01
C LYS A 102 11.44 16.57 -6.16
N ARG A 103 10.94 15.66 -6.98
CA ARG A 103 10.00 16.00 -8.04
C ARG A 103 8.62 16.22 -7.44
N LYS A 104 7.77 16.93 -8.16
CA LYS A 104 6.43 17.28 -7.69
C LYS A 104 5.38 16.64 -8.57
N ASN A 105 4.19 16.50 -8.04
CA ASN A 105 3.01 16.00 -8.77
C ASN A 105 3.11 14.51 -9.16
N LEU A 106 3.86 13.72 -8.39
CA LEU A 106 3.92 12.29 -8.64
C LEU A 106 2.93 11.55 -7.76
N ASN A 107 2.34 10.50 -8.33
CA ASN A 107 1.62 9.49 -7.55
C ASN A 107 2.59 8.34 -7.28
N ILE A 108 2.89 8.12 -6.02
CA ILE A 108 3.87 7.13 -5.60
C ILE A 108 3.17 6.03 -4.82
N GLY A 109 3.34 4.80 -5.26
CA GLY A 109 2.81 3.63 -4.57
C GLY A 109 3.89 2.99 -3.73
N LEU A 110 3.59 2.76 -2.45
CA LEU A 110 4.45 2.01 -1.56
C LEU A 110 3.84 0.62 -1.40
N MET A 111 4.51 -0.39 -1.91
CA MET A 111 3.96 -1.73 -2.00
C MET A 111 4.63 -2.68 -1.02
N PHE A 112 3.80 -3.39 -0.26
CA PHE A 112 4.22 -4.32 0.77
C PHE A 112 3.67 -5.71 0.46
N GLY A 113 4.48 -6.71 0.70
CA GLY A 113 4.05 -8.08 0.60
C GLY A 113 4.42 -8.75 -0.71
N PRO A 114 3.96 -9.99 -0.92
CA PRO A 114 3.10 -10.69 0.03
C PRO A 114 3.81 -10.92 1.35
N GLU A 115 2.97 -11.08 2.40
CA GLU A 115 3.51 -11.43 3.70
C GLU A 115 4.30 -12.72 3.58
N ALA A 116 5.41 -12.79 4.28
CA ALA A 116 6.23 -13.98 4.28
C ALA A 116 5.43 -15.17 4.82
N SER A 117 5.40 -16.21 4.07
CA SER A 117 4.80 -17.47 4.50
C SER A 117 5.90 -18.39 5.01
#